data_e9d60aa7e3944693eb407bad875dbd3d
#
_entry.id   e9d60aa7e3944693eb407bad875dbd3d
#
_cell.length_a   1.000
_cell.length_b   1.000
_cell.length_c   1.000
_cell.angle_alpha   90.00
_cell.angle_beta   90.00
_cell.angle_gamma   90.00
#
_symmetry.space_group_name_H-M   'P 1'
#
loop_
_entity.id
_entity.type
_entity.pdbx_description
1 polymer ?
#
loop_
_entity_poly.entity_id
_entity_poly.type
_entity_poly.pdbx_seq_one_letter_code
_entity_poly.pdbx_strand_id
1 'polypeptide(L)'
;MKKGKTAVIIGAQWGDEGKGKIVDVLSEKFSVVARYAGGHNAGHTVIINGKKFILQLVPSGILRSGCRSVIGNGVVFDPMAFLKEVAALRAAGVKVDGNLFVSNRAHVILPYHRMIELAAENAPGRVKIGTTSRGIGPAYEDKMGRRGLRVADLLDLQLLKTHIENTCREKNMIVHALFNSEPLDPDKMYQEYAEASSKIAPFVCDTAVLLNKALAAGESIVFEGAQGTMLDIDHGTYPFVTSSSSTSGGAVTGTGVAPTAIDTVIGVSKAYCTRVGEGPFPTEALDANGDMLRTRGNEFGAVTGRPRRCGWIDLPLLRYAGMINGISWLVVTKLDVLDQLAEIPVCVAYKIDGKKTEEVPAQDSGFRKIECVYQKMAGWRTSTEGVTRMEKLPKAARAYLAFLEKQSGARIGMVSTGPGREQTIVIEEFSTKLRELTAAKTKAQAKR
;
A
#
# COMPACT_ATOMS: atom_id res chain seq x y z
N MET A 1 -25.08 -3.86 -21.84
CA MET A 1 -24.77 -4.51 -20.53
C MET A 1 -24.19 -3.47 -19.59
N LYS A 2 -24.60 -3.41 -18.33
CA LYS A 2 -23.98 -2.51 -17.34
C LYS A 2 -22.55 -3.02 -17.09
N LYS A 3 -21.55 -2.21 -17.44
CA LYS A 3 -20.15 -2.46 -17.15
C LYS A 3 -19.95 -2.48 -15.62
N GLY A 4 -19.13 -3.39 -15.10
CA GLY A 4 -18.76 -3.41 -13.70
C GLY A 4 -18.09 -2.11 -13.28
N LYS A 5 -18.10 -1.83 -11.98
CA LYS A 5 -17.60 -0.58 -11.40
C LYS A 5 -16.33 -0.81 -10.61
N THR A 6 -15.52 0.23 -10.51
CA THR A 6 -14.20 0.13 -9.88
C THR A 6 -13.94 1.23 -8.85
N ALA A 7 -13.11 0.90 -7.86
CA ALA A 7 -12.51 1.87 -6.96
C ALA A 7 -11.01 1.58 -6.79
N VAL A 8 -10.18 2.60 -6.70
CA VAL A 8 -8.78 2.48 -6.33
C VAL A 8 -8.60 3.00 -4.91
N ILE A 9 -7.97 2.23 -4.02
CA ILE A 9 -7.65 2.65 -2.67
C ILE A 9 -6.14 2.88 -2.60
N ILE A 10 -5.73 4.11 -2.32
CA ILE A 10 -4.32 4.51 -2.21
C ILE A 10 -4.01 5.12 -0.84
N GLY A 11 -2.73 5.09 -0.46
CA GLY A 11 -2.22 5.90 0.66
C GLY A 11 -1.95 7.33 0.20
N ALA A 12 -2.48 8.30 0.92
CA ALA A 12 -2.32 9.71 0.59
C ALA A 12 -1.08 10.34 1.25
N GLN A 13 -0.30 9.56 2.01
CA GLN A 13 0.87 10.01 2.77
C GLN A 13 2.09 9.13 2.44
N TRP A 14 2.90 8.74 3.45
CA TRP A 14 4.10 7.89 3.31
C TRP A 14 3.86 6.40 3.63
N GLY A 15 2.67 5.89 3.37
CA GLY A 15 2.30 4.51 3.71
C GLY A 15 1.84 4.38 5.17
N ASP A 16 1.49 3.15 5.54
CA ASP A 16 1.01 2.80 6.89
C ASP A 16 -0.24 3.57 7.37
N GLU A 17 -1.02 4.16 6.44
CA GLU A 17 -2.24 4.91 6.74
C GLU A 17 -3.40 4.03 7.26
N GLY A 18 -3.21 2.70 7.32
CA GLY A 18 -4.26 1.77 7.73
C GLY A 18 -5.12 1.27 6.56
N LYS A 19 -4.60 1.32 5.35
CA LYS A 19 -5.29 0.84 4.12
C LYS A 19 -5.83 -0.57 4.25
N GLY A 20 -5.09 -1.50 4.85
CA GLY A 20 -5.52 -2.89 5.00
C GLY A 20 -6.88 -3.04 5.68
N LYS A 21 -7.12 -2.31 6.79
CA LYS A 21 -8.43 -2.25 7.44
C LYS A 21 -9.50 -1.71 6.50
N ILE A 22 -9.21 -0.64 5.78
CA ILE A 22 -10.19 0.02 4.89
C ILE A 22 -10.52 -0.87 3.69
N VAL A 23 -9.52 -1.49 3.07
CA VAL A 23 -9.74 -2.48 2.00
C VAL A 23 -10.58 -3.65 2.51
N ASP A 24 -10.29 -4.18 3.70
CA ASP A 24 -11.05 -5.26 4.29
C ASP A 24 -12.52 -4.87 4.54
N VAL A 25 -12.77 -3.68 5.11
CA VAL A 25 -14.14 -3.17 5.30
C VAL A 25 -14.88 -3.04 3.97
N LEU A 26 -14.23 -2.48 2.96
CA LEU A 26 -14.85 -2.26 1.65
C LEU A 26 -14.98 -3.56 0.83
N SER A 27 -14.07 -4.52 0.99
CA SER A 27 -14.07 -5.79 0.24
C SER A 27 -15.32 -6.65 0.49
N GLU A 28 -16.07 -6.40 1.57
CA GLU A 28 -17.39 -7.00 1.77
C GLU A 28 -18.35 -6.69 0.61
N LYS A 29 -18.24 -5.51 0.04
CA LYS A 29 -19.14 -5.02 -1.03
C LYS A 29 -18.62 -5.29 -2.43
N PHE A 30 -17.32 -5.55 -2.61
CA PHE A 30 -16.71 -5.78 -3.90
C PHE A 30 -16.58 -7.28 -4.24
N SER A 31 -16.67 -7.61 -5.52
CA SER A 31 -16.52 -9.00 -6.02
C SER A 31 -15.07 -9.42 -6.12
N VAL A 32 -14.17 -8.47 -6.39
CA VAL A 32 -12.74 -8.71 -6.59
C VAL A 32 -11.92 -7.65 -5.86
N VAL A 33 -10.84 -8.07 -5.21
CA VAL A 33 -9.77 -7.20 -4.71
C VAL A 33 -8.50 -7.50 -5.50
N ALA A 34 -7.92 -6.51 -6.17
CA ALA A 34 -6.72 -6.66 -6.98
C ALA A 34 -5.60 -5.77 -6.47
N ARG A 35 -4.49 -6.36 -6.06
CA ARG A 35 -3.25 -5.66 -5.72
C ARG A 35 -2.44 -5.41 -6.97
N TYR A 36 -1.98 -4.18 -7.15
CA TYR A 36 -1.39 -3.76 -8.41
C TYR A 36 0.10 -3.37 -8.36
N ALA A 37 0.68 -3.19 -7.17
CA ALA A 37 2.07 -2.71 -7.02
C ALA A 37 2.73 -3.20 -5.73
N GLY A 38 4.02 -2.96 -5.61
CA GLY A 38 4.84 -3.37 -4.47
C GLY A 38 5.19 -4.85 -4.50
N GLY A 39 5.48 -5.41 -3.35
CA GLY A 39 5.80 -6.82 -3.15
C GLY A 39 5.48 -7.22 -1.70
N HIS A 40 6.18 -8.22 -1.17
CA HIS A 40 6.01 -8.68 0.21
C HIS A 40 6.65 -7.73 1.26
N ASN A 41 7.04 -6.52 0.87
CA ASN A 41 7.47 -5.44 1.75
C ASN A 41 6.30 -4.69 2.41
N ALA A 42 5.07 -4.85 1.93
CA ALA A 42 3.89 -4.34 2.62
C ALA A 42 3.50 -5.23 3.79
N GLY A 43 2.79 -4.67 4.76
CA GLY A 43 2.24 -5.41 5.91
C GLY A 43 0.85 -4.86 6.23
N HIS A 44 -0.20 -5.42 5.62
CA HIS A 44 -1.57 -5.01 5.87
C HIS A 44 -2.12 -5.78 7.08
N THR A 45 -2.25 -5.09 8.20
CA THR A 45 -2.84 -5.68 9.41
C THR A 45 -4.36 -5.55 9.37
N VAL A 46 -5.06 -6.67 9.53
CA VAL A 46 -6.51 -6.76 9.65
C VAL A 46 -6.86 -7.52 10.91
N ILE A 47 -7.79 -7.00 11.71
CA ILE A 47 -8.26 -7.64 12.94
C ILE A 47 -9.70 -8.10 12.72
N ILE A 48 -9.94 -9.41 12.85
CA ILE A 48 -11.25 -10.05 12.69
C ILE A 48 -11.54 -10.87 13.92
N ASN A 49 -12.60 -10.55 14.65
CA ASN A 49 -13.00 -11.25 15.87
C ASN A 49 -11.82 -11.44 16.85
N GLY A 50 -11.04 -10.39 17.06
CA GLY A 50 -9.86 -10.38 17.91
C GLY A 50 -8.61 -11.08 17.34
N LYS A 51 -8.74 -11.82 16.22
CA LYS A 51 -7.61 -12.48 15.55
C LYS A 51 -6.92 -11.52 14.58
N LYS A 52 -5.61 -11.38 14.74
CA LYS A 52 -4.77 -10.52 13.89
C LYS A 52 -4.25 -11.29 12.68
N PHE A 53 -4.48 -10.75 11.48
CA PHE A 53 -3.89 -11.20 10.21
C PHE A 53 -2.91 -10.13 9.71
N ILE A 54 -1.74 -10.55 9.24
CA ILE A 54 -0.75 -9.69 8.61
C ILE A 54 -0.54 -10.21 7.19
N LEU A 55 -1.11 -9.48 6.21
CA LEU A 55 -1.01 -9.83 4.79
C LEU A 55 0.13 -9.05 4.15
N GLN A 56 0.96 -9.73 3.37
CA GLN A 56 2.13 -9.15 2.72
C GLN A 56 1.99 -9.09 1.20
N LEU A 57 1.74 -10.21 0.54
CA LEU A 57 1.50 -10.33 -0.90
C LEU A 57 0.02 -10.48 -1.23
N VAL A 58 -0.67 -11.29 -0.42
CA VAL A 58 -2.07 -11.63 -0.66
C VAL A 58 -2.96 -10.42 -0.40
N PRO A 59 -3.87 -10.06 -1.33
CA PRO A 59 -4.79 -8.95 -1.12
C PRO A 59 -5.74 -9.18 0.05
N SER A 60 -6.13 -8.09 0.74
CA SER A 60 -6.96 -8.14 1.95
C SER A 60 -8.34 -8.78 1.73
N GLY A 61 -8.83 -8.80 0.50
CA GLY A 61 -10.09 -9.44 0.12
C GLY A 61 -10.16 -10.95 0.37
N ILE A 62 -9.00 -11.63 0.50
CA ILE A 62 -8.95 -13.08 0.78
C ILE A 62 -9.65 -13.46 2.10
N LEU A 63 -9.73 -12.51 3.03
CA LEU A 63 -10.38 -12.70 4.33
C LEU A 63 -11.91 -12.61 4.26
N ARG A 64 -12.48 -12.37 3.06
CA ARG A 64 -13.93 -12.24 2.84
C ARG A 64 -14.45 -13.37 1.95
N SER A 65 -15.46 -14.06 2.46
CA SER A 65 -16.17 -15.06 1.66
C SER A 65 -16.82 -14.44 0.40
N GLY A 66 -16.68 -15.11 -0.73
CA GLY A 66 -17.23 -14.65 -2.00
C GLY A 66 -16.52 -13.44 -2.63
N CYS A 67 -15.32 -13.11 -2.16
CA CYS A 67 -14.44 -12.11 -2.76
C CYS A 67 -13.20 -12.80 -3.35
N ARG A 68 -12.93 -12.58 -4.63
CA ARG A 68 -11.71 -13.08 -5.29
C ARG A 68 -10.57 -12.10 -5.04
N SER A 69 -9.37 -12.64 -4.84
CA SER A 69 -8.15 -11.88 -4.62
C SER A 69 -7.19 -12.08 -5.77
N VAL A 70 -6.66 -11.00 -6.33
CA VAL A 70 -5.81 -11.01 -7.52
C VAL A 70 -4.51 -10.27 -7.24
N ILE A 71 -3.38 -10.94 -7.48
CA ILE A 71 -2.05 -10.33 -7.52
C ILE A 71 -1.76 -9.96 -8.96
N GLY A 72 -1.75 -8.66 -9.26
CA GLY A 72 -1.58 -8.11 -10.62
C GLY A 72 -0.12 -8.16 -11.10
N ASN A 73 0.06 -7.86 -12.38
CA ASN A 73 1.38 -7.87 -13.05
C ASN A 73 2.34 -6.77 -12.58
N GLY A 74 1.84 -5.74 -11.91
CA GLY A 74 2.68 -4.68 -11.35
C GLY A 74 3.36 -5.06 -10.05
N VAL A 75 2.93 -6.14 -9.39
CA VAL A 75 3.57 -6.67 -8.17
C VAL A 75 4.85 -7.42 -8.53
N VAL A 76 5.91 -7.24 -7.73
CA VAL A 76 7.08 -8.14 -7.76
C VAL A 76 6.82 -9.27 -6.77
N PHE A 77 6.87 -10.50 -7.29
CA PHE A 77 6.34 -11.70 -6.68
C PHE A 77 7.47 -12.57 -6.11
N ASP A 78 7.46 -12.77 -4.80
CA ASP A 78 8.36 -13.71 -4.13
C ASP A 78 7.64 -15.06 -3.95
N PRO A 79 8.04 -16.13 -4.67
CA PRO A 79 7.42 -17.44 -4.58
C PRO A 79 7.42 -18.04 -3.19
N MET A 80 8.53 -17.93 -2.47
CA MET A 80 8.70 -18.52 -1.16
C MET A 80 7.86 -17.79 -0.11
N ALA A 81 7.86 -16.44 -0.15
CA ALA A 81 7.01 -15.65 0.72
C ALA A 81 5.52 -15.91 0.47
N PHE A 82 5.12 -16.04 -0.79
CA PHE A 82 3.76 -16.36 -1.18
C PHE A 82 3.31 -17.73 -0.64
N LEU A 83 4.09 -18.77 -0.84
CA LEU A 83 3.75 -20.12 -0.36
C LEU A 83 3.65 -20.16 1.17
N LYS A 84 4.54 -19.46 1.86
CA LYS A 84 4.49 -19.32 3.33
C LYS A 84 3.21 -18.61 3.79
N GLU A 85 2.82 -17.53 3.12
CA GLU A 85 1.61 -16.76 3.44
C GLU A 85 0.34 -17.59 3.16
N VAL A 86 0.29 -18.30 2.02
CA VAL A 86 -0.82 -19.22 1.67
C VAL A 86 -0.96 -20.34 2.71
N ALA A 87 0.15 -20.95 3.13
CA ALA A 87 0.12 -21.99 4.17
C ALA A 87 -0.43 -21.46 5.50
N ALA A 88 -0.01 -20.26 5.91
CA ALA A 88 -0.51 -19.62 7.13
C ALA A 88 -2.01 -19.29 7.04
N LEU A 89 -2.48 -18.81 5.89
CA LEU A 89 -3.90 -18.52 5.66
C LEU A 89 -4.75 -19.80 5.69
N ARG A 90 -4.30 -20.88 5.05
CA ARG A 90 -4.98 -22.19 5.10
C ARG A 90 -5.05 -22.73 6.52
N ALA A 91 -3.94 -22.67 7.27
CA ALA A 91 -3.90 -23.08 8.67
C ALA A 91 -4.83 -22.24 9.56
N ALA A 92 -5.10 -21.00 9.19
CA ALA A 92 -6.06 -20.12 9.84
C ALA A 92 -7.53 -20.37 9.44
N GLY A 93 -7.79 -21.33 8.53
CA GLY A 93 -9.13 -21.66 8.02
C GLY A 93 -9.63 -20.74 6.90
N VAL A 94 -8.75 -19.94 6.29
CA VAL A 94 -9.12 -19.08 5.16
C VAL A 94 -9.18 -19.91 3.87
N LYS A 95 -10.28 -19.77 3.13
CA LYS A 95 -10.46 -20.43 1.82
C LYS A 95 -9.64 -19.71 0.76
N VAL A 96 -8.47 -20.25 0.44
CA VAL A 96 -7.53 -19.69 -0.54
C VAL A 96 -7.78 -20.25 -1.94
N ASP A 97 -7.96 -21.57 -2.05
CA ASP A 97 -8.05 -22.27 -3.33
C ASP A 97 -9.31 -21.85 -4.12
N GLY A 98 -9.11 -21.50 -5.39
CA GLY A 98 -10.14 -20.98 -6.28
C GLY A 98 -10.54 -19.52 -6.02
N ASN A 99 -9.98 -18.87 -4.97
CA ASN A 99 -10.23 -17.47 -4.64
C ASN A 99 -9.00 -16.56 -4.78
N LEU A 100 -7.80 -17.11 -4.92
CA LEU A 100 -6.55 -16.37 -5.08
C LEU A 100 -5.95 -16.63 -6.46
N PHE A 101 -5.57 -15.54 -7.14
CA PHE A 101 -5.02 -15.59 -8.51
C PHE A 101 -3.76 -14.74 -8.59
N VAL A 102 -2.76 -15.24 -9.31
CA VAL A 102 -1.46 -14.60 -9.54
C VAL A 102 -1.26 -14.34 -11.02
N SER A 103 -0.84 -13.14 -11.37
CA SER A 103 -0.57 -12.79 -12.76
C SER A 103 0.62 -13.59 -13.31
N ASN A 104 0.41 -14.25 -14.45
CA ASN A 104 1.48 -14.87 -15.23
C ASN A 104 2.53 -13.85 -15.71
N ARG A 105 2.21 -12.53 -15.72
CA ARG A 105 3.11 -11.43 -16.14
C ARG A 105 3.81 -10.74 -14.96
N ALA A 106 3.55 -11.12 -13.71
CA ALA A 106 4.27 -10.58 -12.56
C ALA A 106 5.74 -10.99 -12.61
N HIS A 107 6.64 -10.11 -12.14
CA HIS A 107 8.08 -10.41 -12.10
C HIS A 107 8.45 -11.11 -10.80
N VAL A 108 9.30 -12.12 -10.91
CA VAL A 108 9.72 -12.98 -9.80
C VAL A 108 10.90 -12.34 -9.05
N ILE A 109 10.82 -12.34 -7.73
CA ILE A 109 11.96 -12.03 -6.87
C ILE A 109 12.78 -13.31 -6.69
N LEU A 110 14.06 -13.23 -7.02
CA LEU A 110 15.04 -14.30 -6.85
C LEU A 110 16.03 -13.94 -5.73
N PRO A 111 16.75 -14.90 -5.14
CA PRO A 111 17.64 -14.66 -4.00
C PRO A 111 18.66 -13.55 -4.21
N TYR A 112 19.20 -13.43 -5.43
CA TYR A 112 20.20 -12.39 -5.75
C TYR A 112 19.64 -10.96 -5.60
N HIS A 113 18.34 -10.73 -5.79
CA HIS A 113 17.74 -9.42 -5.56
C HIS A 113 17.90 -8.97 -4.11
N ARG A 114 17.64 -9.86 -3.16
CA ARG A 114 17.84 -9.57 -1.73
C ARG A 114 19.30 -9.35 -1.39
N MET A 115 20.19 -10.16 -1.96
CA MET A 115 21.63 -10.08 -1.75
C MET A 115 22.18 -8.75 -2.23
N ILE A 116 21.82 -8.32 -3.45
CA ILE A 116 22.23 -7.02 -4.01
C ILE A 116 21.68 -5.86 -3.18
N GLU A 117 20.41 -5.91 -2.76
CA GLU A 117 19.80 -4.86 -1.93
C GLU A 117 20.51 -4.72 -0.60
N LEU A 118 20.78 -5.83 0.11
CA LEU A 118 21.50 -5.83 1.38
C LEU A 118 22.91 -5.28 1.23
N ALA A 119 23.63 -5.71 0.19
CA ALA A 119 24.97 -5.27 -0.10
C ALA A 119 25.01 -3.77 -0.45
N ALA A 120 24.07 -3.30 -1.28
CA ALA A 120 23.96 -1.88 -1.65
C ALA A 120 23.59 -0.98 -0.46
N GLU A 121 22.70 -1.43 0.44
CA GLU A 121 22.29 -0.67 1.62
C GLU A 121 23.44 -0.53 2.64
N ASN A 122 24.38 -1.47 2.67
CA ASN A 122 25.53 -1.47 3.56
C ASN A 122 26.82 -0.95 2.91
N ALA A 123 26.81 -0.61 1.61
CA ALA A 123 27.99 -0.17 0.90
C ALA A 123 28.47 1.21 1.39
N PRO A 124 29.78 1.38 1.66
CA PRO A 124 30.36 2.67 2.06
C PRO A 124 30.07 3.76 1.01
N GLY A 125 29.74 4.96 1.47
CA GLY A 125 29.51 6.13 0.60
C GLY A 125 28.15 6.15 -0.13
N ARG A 126 27.31 5.15 0.04
CA ARG A 126 25.93 5.18 -0.46
C ARG A 126 24.97 5.79 0.55
N VAL A 127 23.98 6.50 0.03
CA VAL A 127 22.86 7.01 0.85
C VAL A 127 21.99 5.83 1.24
N LYS A 128 21.86 5.59 2.55
CA LYS A 128 20.95 4.58 3.08
C LYS A 128 19.50 5.02 2.87
N ILE A 129 18.71 4.17 2.25
CA ILE A 129 17.27 4.41 2.00
C ILE A 129 16.42 3.91 3.17
N GLY A 130 16.94 2.95 3.94
CA GLY A 130 16.22 2.27 5.00
C GLY A 130 15.26 1.22 4.47
N THR A 131 15.70 0.44 3.48
CA THR A 131 14.90 -0.57 2.78
C THR A 131 14.41 -1.69 3.71
N THR A 132 13.50 -2.51 3.21
CA THR A 132 12.99 -3.69 3.92
C THR A 132 13.86 -4.94 3.71
N SER A 133 14.90 -4.84 2.90
CA SER A 133 15.80 -5.96 2.52
C SER A 133 15.06 -7.17 1.93
N ARG A 134 14.05 -6.91 1.11
CA ARG A 134 13.18 -7.92 0.48
C ARG A 134 13.46 -8.13 -1.01
N GLY A 135 14.44 -7.42 -1.57
CA GLY A 135 14.79 -7.50 -2.99
C GLY A 135 13.81 -6.76 -3.92
N ILE A 136 13.00 -5.87 -3.39
CA ILE A 136 11.95 -5.17 -4.15
C ILE A 136 12.56 -4.25 -5.20
N GLY A 137 13.49 -3.37 -4.80
CA GLY A 137 14.16 -2.42 -5.70
C GLY A 137 14.87 -3.11 -6.85
N PRO A 138 15.81 -4.05 -6.58
CA PRO A 138 16.51 -4.79 -7.64
C PRO A 138 15.59 -5.61 -8.56
N ALA A 139 14.45 -6.13 -8.06
CA ALA A 139 13.49 -6.82 -8.92
C ALA A 139 12.78 -5.87 -9.89
N TYR A 140 12.43 -4.64 -9.46
CA TYR A 140 11.92 -3.61 -10.36
C TYR A 140 13.01 -3.11 -11.33
N GLU A 141 14.27 -3.00 -10.90
CA GLU A 141 15.40 -2.67 -11.76
C GLU A 141 15.53 -3.70 -12.90
N ASP A 142 15.54 -4.98 -12.57
CA ASP A 142 15.62 -6.05 -13.58
C ASP A 142 14.39 -6.07 -14.49
N LYS A 143 13.18 -5.79 -13.97
CA LYS A 143 11.96 -5.60 -14.78
C LYS A 143 12.15 -4.49 -15.82
N MET A 144 12.59 -3.30 -15.41
CA MET A 144 12.79 -2.15 -16.29
C MET A 144 13.98 -2.36 -17.23
N GLY A 145 15.03 -3.03 -16.75
CA GLY A 145 16.18 -3.47 -17.54
C GLY A 145 15.88 -4.61 -18.52
N ARG A 146 14.66 -5.17 -18.51
CA ARG A 146 14.21 -6.30 -19.36
C ARG A 146 15.05 -7.57 -19.15
N ARG A 147 15.49 -7.79 -17.90
CA ARG A 147 16.27 -8.95 -17.47
C ARG A 147 15.51 -9.82 -16.46
N GLY A 148 14.34 -9.34 -15.99
CA GLY A 148 13.56 -10.03 -14.98
C GLY A 148 12.85 -11.27 -15.49
N LEU A 149 12.73 -12.29 -14.64
CA LEU A 149 11.94 -13.49 -14.86
C LEU A 149 10.46 -13.21 -14.57
N ARG A 150 9.55 -13.61 -15.43
CA ARG A 150 8.10 -13.58 -15.17
C ARG A 150 7.60 -14.86 -14.54
N VAL A 151 6.44 -14.81 -13.91
CA VAL A 151 5.78 -16.00 -13.34
C VAL A 151 5.47 -17.04 -14.44
N ALA A 152 5.11 -16.61 -15.66
CA ALA A 152 4.95 -17.54 -16.78
C ALA A 152 6.23 -18.33 -17.08
N ASP A 153 7.37 -17.63 -17.08
CA ASP A 153 8.68 -18.26 -17.36
C ASP A 153 9.14 -19.16 -16.21
N LEU A 154 8.73 -18.83 -14.97
CA LEU A 154 8.94 -19.70 -13.80
C LEU A 154 8.25 -21.07 -13.94
N LEU A 155 7.13 -21.14 -14.66
CA LEU A 155 6.40 -22.38 -14.89
C LEU A 155 7.00 -23.25 -16.02
N ASP A 156 7.87 -22.67 -16.83
CA ASP A 156 8.66 -23.40 -17.83
C ASP A 156 10.04 -23.73 -17.24
N LEU A 157 10.23 -24.98 -16.84
CA LEU A 157 11.44 -25.41 -16.14
C LEU A 157 12.72 -25.29 -16.99
N GLN A 158 12.61 -25.35 -18.30
CA GLN A 158 13.76 -25.17 -19.20
C GLN A 158 14.16 -23.69 -19.27
N LEU A 159 13.19 -22.80 -19.43
CA LEU A 159 13.42 -21.35 -19.38
C LEU A 159 13.93 -20.92 -18.01
N LEU A 160 13.35 -21.43 -16.93
CA LEU A 160 13.77 -21.17 -15.56
C LEU A 160 15.25 -21.54 -15.36
N LYS A 161 15.67 -22.74 -15.78
CA LYS A 161 17.06 -23.19 -15.65
C LYS A 161 18.01 -22.28 -16.39
N THR A 162 17.75 -22.04 -17.67
CA THR A 162 18.58 -21.16 -18.53
C THR A 162 18.67 -19.73 -17.96
N HIS A 163 17.55 -19.20 -17.46
CA HIS A 163 17.51 -17.87 -16.86
C HIS A 163 18.39 -17.80 -15.60
N ILE A 164 18.25 -18.77 -14.69
CA ILE A 164 19.02 -18.82 -13.44
C ILE A 164 20.51 -18.93 -13.73
N GLU A 165 20.93 -19.84 -14.63
CA GLU A 165 22.34 -20.01 -15.00
C GLU A 165 22.95 -18.72 -15.54
N ASN A 166 22.28 -18.07 -16.49
CA ASN A 166 22.76 -16.81 -17.09
C ASN A 166 22.79 -15.67 -16.09
N THR A 167 21.73 -15.53 -15.30
CA THR A 167 21.61 -14.45 -14.32
C THR A 167 22.60 -14.62 -13.17
N CYS A 168 22.79 -15.84 -12.65
CA CYS A 168 23.77 -16.11 -11.62
C CYS A 168 25.18 -15.78 -12.09
N ARG A 169 25.54 -16.09 -13.36
CA ARG A 169 26.84 -15.73 -13.92
C ARG A 169 27.08 -14.23 -13.90
N GLU A 170 26.11 -13.43 -14.36
CA GLU A 170 26.20 -11.96 -14.33
C GLU A 170 26.20 -11.40 -12.91
N LYS A 171 25.24 -11.81 -12.08
CA LYS A 171 25.05 -11.24 -10.75
C LYS A 171 26.18 -11.64 -9.78
N ASN A 172 26.72 -12.86 -9.91
CA ASN A 172 27.88 -13.28 -9.11
C ASN A 172 29.12 -12.43 -9.39
N MET A 173 29.36 -12.02 -10.64
CA MET A 173 30.42 -11.07 -10.95
C MET A 173 30.22 -9.72 -10.27
N ILE A 174 29.00 -9.19 -10.32
CA ILE A 174 28.64 -7.90 -9.67
C ILE A 174 28.80 -8.00 -8.15
N VAL A 175 28.25 -9.05 -7.55
CA VAL A 175 28.27 -9.27 -6.10
C VAL A 175 29.67 -9.49 -5.58
N HIS A 176 30.51 -10.23 -6.31
CA HIS A 176 31.91 -10.41 -5.95
C HIS A 176 32.72 -9.11 -6.10
N ALA A 177 32.61 -8.44 -7.26
CA ALA A 177 33.39 -7.24 -7.54
C ALA A 177 33.05 -6.04 -6.67
N LEU A 178 31.77 -5.84 -6.36
CA LEU A 178 31.31 -4.64 -5.61
C LEU A 178 31.17 -4.88 -4.11
N PHE A 179 30.89 -6.11 -3.69
CA PHE A 179 30.46 -6.38 -2.31
C PHE A 179 31.26 -7.50 -1.62
N ASN A 180 32.20 -8.14 -2.33
CA ASN A 180 33.01 -9.25 -1.83
C ASN A 180 32.19 -10.33 -1.10
N SER A 181 31.01 -10.65 -1.65
CA SER A 181 30.08 -11.64 -1.08
C SER A 181 30.22 -12.99 -1.79
N GLU A 182 29.84 -14.06 -1.09
CA GLU A 182 29.85 -15.42 -1.64
C GLU A 182 28.92 -15.52 -2.87
N PRO A 183 29.31 -16.30 -3.89
CA PRO A 183 28.50 -16.48 -5.08
C PRO A 183 27.25 -17.31 -4.80
N LEU A 184 26.20 -17.04 -5.57
CA LEU A 184 24.99 -17.84 -5.59
C LEU A 184 25.25 -19.16 -6.33
N ASP A 185 24.70 -20.24 -5.80
CA ASP A 185 24.68 -21.56 -6.43
C ASP A 185 23.46 -21.67 -7.36
N PRO A 186 23.65 -21.75 -8.70
CA PRO A 186 22.55 -21.81 -9.65
C PRO A 186 21.77 -23.12 -9.56
N ASP A 187 22.41 -24.24 -9.25
CA ASP A 187 21.74 -25.54 -9.18
C ASP A 187 20.80 -25.62 -7.97
N LYS A 188 21.27 -25.14 -6.83
CA LYS A 188 20.43 -25.03 -5.62
C LYS A 188 19.25 -24.10 -5.85
N MET A 189 19.47 -22.95 -6.46
CA MET A 189 18.43 -21.98 -6.76
C MET A 189 17.40 -22.59 -7.72
N TYR A 190 17.85 -23.29 -8.77
CA TYR A 190 16.96 -23.96 -9.71
C TYR A 190 16.08 -25.01 -9.01
N GLN A 191 16.66 -25.86 -8.17
CA GLN A 191 15.91 -26.90 -7.45
C GLN A 191 14.79 -26.28 -6.57
N GLU A 192 15.12 -25.26 -5.79
CA GLU A 192 14.16 -24.59 -4.92
C GLU A 192 13.00 -23.95 -5.70
N TYR A 193 13.30 -23.28 -6.82
CA TYR A 193 12.30 -22.57 -7.61
C TYR A 193 11.51 -23.49 -8.53
N ALA A 194 12.08 -24.60 -8.99
CA ALA A 194 11.36 -25.66 -9.72
C ALA A 194 10.33 -26.36 -8.82
N GLU A 195 10.66 -26.62 -7.56
CA GLU A 195 9.71 -27.15 -6.59
C GLU A 195 8.60 -26.12 -6.29
N ALA A 196 8.94 -24.86 -6.09
CA ALA A 196 7.97 -23.80 -5.84
C ALA A 196 7.03 -23.60 -7.05
N SER A 197 7.53 -23.71 -8.28
CA SER A 197 6.78 -23.59 -9.52
C SER A 197 5.55 -24.51 -9.54
N SER A 198 5.72 -25.78 -9.23
CA SER A 198 4.62 -26.76 -9.19
C SER A 198 3.52 -26.39 -8.18
N LYS A 199 3.91 -25.83 -7.03
CA LYS A 199 2.99 -25.42 -5.94
C LYS A 199 2.25 -24.13 -6.26
N ILE A 200 2.83 -23.25 -7.10
CA ILE A 200 2.28 -21.96 -7.50
C ILE A 200 1.36 -22.09 -8.73
N ALA A 201 1.65 -23.03 -9.62
CA ALA A 201 0.93 -23.23 -10.88
C ALA A 201 -0.61 -23.16 -10.75
N PRO A 202 -1.25 -23.75 -9.73
CA PRO A 202 -2.71 -23.69 -9.57
C PRO A 202 -3.29 -22.28 -9.37
N PHE A 203 -2.48 -21.30 -8.98
CA PHE A 203 -2.89 -19.92 -8.74
C PHE A 203 -2.68 -19.03 -9.97
N VAL A 204 -1.89 -19.47 -10.96
CA VAL A 204 -1.40 -18.64 -12.06
C VAL A 204 -2.42 -18.56 -13.19
N CYS A 205 -2.71 -17.33 -13.63
CA CYS A 205 -3.54 -17.09 -14.80
C CYS A 205 -3.20 -15.75 -15.46
N ASP A 206 -3.79 -15.46 -16.64
CA ASP A 206 -3.78 -14.11 -17.20
C ASP A 206 -4.78 -13.24 -16.41
N THR A 207 -4.28 -12.53 -15.42
CA THR A 207 -5.11 -11.69 -14.54
C THR A 207 -5.69 -10.48 -15.25
N ALA A 208 -5.06 -9.97 -16.31
CA ALA A 208 -5.62 -8.87 -17.10
C ALA A 208 -6.90 -9.34 -17.82
N VAL A 209 -6.87 -10.53 -18.41
CA VAL A 209 -8.06 -11.14 -19.01
C VAL A 209 -9.13 -11.42 -17.95
N LEU A 210 -8.75 -11.97 -16.79
CA LEU A 210 -9.66 -12.27 -15.68
C LEU A 210 -10.40 -11.01 -15.21
N LEU A 211 -9.66 -9.91 -14.95
CA LEU A 211 -10.24 -8.67 -14.45
C LEU A 211 -11.15 -7.99 -15.49
N ASN A 212 -10.74 -7.96 -16.76
CA ASN A 212 -11.55 -7.37 -17.82
C ASN A 212 -12.83 -8.19 -18.08
N LYS A 213 -12.77 -9.54 -18.01
CA LYS A 213 -13.96 -10.40 -18.08
C LYS A 213 -14.91 -10.14 -16.90
N ALA A 214 -14.37 -9.97 -15.68
CA ALA A 214 -15.16 -9.64 -14.51
C ALA A 214 -15.91 -8.31 -14.69
N LEU A 215 -15.21 -7.27 -15.18
CA LEU A 215 -15.83 -5.97 -15.49
C LEU A 215 -16.91 -6.09 -16.57
N ALA A 216 -16.66 -6.85 -17.63
CA ALA A 216 -17.64 -7.09 -18.69
C ALA A 216 -18.89 -7.83 -18.16
N ALA A 217 -18.71 -8.73 -17.19
CA ALA A 217 -19.79 -9.43 -16.50
C ALA A 217 -20.55 -8.55 -15.49
N GLY A 218 -20.14 -7.28 -15.30
CA GLY A 218 -20.76 -6.36 -14.35
C GLY A 218 -20.26 -6.48 -12.92
N GLU A 219 -19.21 -7.25 -12.66
CA GLU A 219 -18.63 -7.39 -11.33
C GLU A 219 -17.85 -6.15 -10.90
N SER A 220 -17.89 -5.86 -9.60
CA SER A 220 -17.16 -4.72 -9.03
C SER A 220 -15.75 -5.11 -8.59
N ILE A 221 -14.77 -4.23 -8.86
CA ILE A 221 -13.37 -4.44 -8.50
C ILE A 221 -12.88 -3.29 -7.62
N VAL A 222 -12.20 -3.62 -6.52
CA VAL A 222 -11.41 -2.65 -5.78
C VAL A 222 -9.92 -2.96 -5.99
N PHE A 223 -9.16 -1.94 -6.37
CA PHE A 223 -7.72 -2.00 -6.51
C PHE A 223 -7.06 -1.58 -5.20
N GLU A 224 -6.29 -2.50 -4.63
CA GLU A 224 -5.60 -2.32 -3.35
C GLU A 224 -4.20 -1.77 -3.59
N GLY A 225 -3.97 -0.51 -3.20
CA GLY A 225 -2.66 0.12 -3.22
C GLY A 225 -1.77 -0.35 -2.07
N ALA A 226 -0.49 -0.32 -2.31
CA ALA A 226 0.54 -0.54 -1.31
C ALA A 226 1.34 0.77 -1.13
N GLN A 227 2.05 0.92 -0.01
CA GLN A 227 2.80 2.12 0.34
C GLN A 227 1.90 3.39 0.38
N GLY A 228 2.37 4.53 -0.09
CA GLY A 228 1.62 5.78 -0.16
C GLY A 228 2.15 6.68 -1.25
N THR A 229 1.42 7.73 -1.61
CA THR A 229 1.76 8.65 -2.70
C THR A 229 3.14 9.27 -2.55
N MET A 230 3.54 9.62 -1.33
CA MET A 230 4.86 10.23 -1.06
C MET A 230 6.01 9.21 -1.13
N LEU A 231 5.72 7.92 -1.32
CA LEU A 231 6.68 6.86 -1.59
C LEU A 231 6.64 6.37 -3.04
N ASP A 232 5.82 6.97 -3.91
CA ASP A 232 5.77 6.63 -5.33
C ASP A 232 7.10 6.91 -6.02
N ILE A 233 7.50 6.06 -6.98
CA ILE A 233 8.79 6.18 -7.67
C ILE A 233 8.92 7.47 -8.46
N ASP A 234 7.82 7.97 -9.05
CA ASP A 234 7.80 9.15 -9.90
C ASP A 234 7.40 10.42 -9.14
N HIS A 235 6.48 10.31 -8.18
CA HIS A 235 5.84 11.44 -7.50
C HIS A 235 6.19 11.57 -6.02
N GLY A 236 6.94 10.63 -5.47
CA GLY A 236 7.33 10.63 -4.06
C GLY A 236 8.57 11.47 -3.75
N THR A 237 9.01 11.36 -2.50
CA THR A 237 10.20 12.06 -1.97
C THR A 237 11.50 11.37 -2.41
N TYR A 238 11.76 11.32 -3.70
CA TYR A 238 12.93 10.68 -4.30
C TYR A 238 14.25 11.25 -3.71
N PRO A 239 15.28 10.41 -3.41
CA PRO A 239 15.36 8.96 -3.67
C PRO A 239 14.75 8.06 -2.58
N PHE A 240 14.17 8.62 -1.52
CA PHE A 240 13.61 7.90 -0.39
C PHE A 240 12.18 7.43 -0.67
N VAL A 241 12.03 6.54 -1.65
CA VAL A 241 10.78 6.05 -2.20
C VAL A 241 10.81 4.53 -2.37
N THR A 242 9.68 3.92 -2.70
CA THR A 242 9.62 2.55 -3.22
C THR A 242 9.88 2.57 -4.74
N SER A 243 10.42 1.48 -5.27
CA SER A 243 10.62 1.34 -6.72
C SER A 243 9.31 1.00 -7.47
N SER A 244 8.17 1.16 -6.84
CA SER A 244 6.87 0.81 -7.41
C SER A 244 5.97 2.03 -7.62
N SER A 245 5.04 1.93 -8.59
CA SER A 245 3.99 2.93 -8.80
C SER A 245 2.89 2.72 -7.76
N SER A 246 2.93 3.53 -6.69
CA SER A 246 1.98 3.47 -5.57
C SER A 246 0.78 4.40 -5.75
N THR A 247 0.79 5.23 -6.79
CA THR A 247 -0.33 6.11 -7.20
C THR A 247 -1.47 5.33 -7.85
N SER A 248 -2.60 6.00 -8.07
CA SER A 248 -3.78 5.44 -8.74
C SER A 248 -3.49 5.02 -10.19
N GLY A 249 -2.57 5.70 -10.88
CA GLY A 249 -2.09 5.33 -12.21
C GLY A 249 -1.46 3.93 -12.26
N GLY A 250 -0.81 3.52 -11.17
CA GLY A 250 -0.26 2.17 -11.01
C GLY A 250 -1.32 1.06 -11.10
N ALA A 251 -2.57 1.32 -10.74
CA ALA A 251 -3.66 0.34 -10.85
C ALA A 251 -3.90 -0.07 -12.30
N VAL A 252 -3.80 0.87 -13.22
CA VAL A 252 -3.97 0.66 -14.67
C VAL A 252 -2.84 -0.20 -15.23
N THR A 253 -1.60 0.24 -15.04
CA THR A 253 -0.41 -0.45 -15.58
C THR A 253 -0.14 -1.78 -14.88
N GLY A 254 -0.44 -1.86 -13.58
CA GLY A 254 -0.18 -3.03 -12.75
C GLY A 254 -1.25 -4.13 -12.80
N THR A 255 -2.37 -3.91 -13.52
CA THR A 255 -3.44 -4.92 -13.66
C THR A 255 -3.90 -5.14 -15.10
N GLY A 256 -3.56 -4.24 -16.03
CA GLY A 256 -4.03 -4.31 -17.41
C GLY A 256 -5.51 -3.93 -17.58
N VAL A 257 -6.09 -3.20 -16.62
CA VAL A 257 -7.42 -2.60 -16.76
C VAL A 257 -7.27 -1.21 -17.39
N ALA A 258 -8.18 -0.86 -18.31
CA ALA A 258 -8.11 0.43 -19.03
C ALA A 258 -8.26 1.63 -18.06
N PRO A 259 -7.59 2.77 -18.31
CA PRO A 259 -7.71 3.97 -17.45
C PRO A 259 -9.14 4.48 -17.37
N THR A 260 -9.90 4.39 -18.45
CA THR A 260 -11.32 4.77 -18.53
C THR A 260 -12.26 3.85 -17.73
N ALA A 261 -11.74 2.76 -17.17
CA ALA A 261 -12.52 1.86 -16.33
C ALA A 261 -12.40 2.21 -14.84
N ILE A 262 -11.59 3.19 -14.46
CA ILE A 262 -11.47 3.66 -13.08
C ILE A 262 -12.61 4.65 -12.79
N ASP A 263 -13.54 4.28 -11.90
CA ASP A 263 -14.71 5.10 -11.58
C ASP A 263 -14.48 6.04 -10.40
N THR A 264 -13.64 5.67 -9.42
CA THR A 264 -13.35 6.51 -8.24
C THR A 264 -12.01 6.16 -7.60
N VAL A 265 -11.40 7.16 -6.96
CA VAL A 265 -10.18 6.99 -6.17
C VAL A 265 -10.47 7.41 -4.72
N ILE A 266 -10.11 6.53 -3.80
CA ILE A 266 -10.27 6.69 -2.36
C ILE A 266 -8.88 6.83 -1.76
N GLY A 267 -8.56 8.02 -1.23
CA GLY A 267 -7.33 8.29 -0.50
C GLY A 267 -7.48 7.93 0.98
N VAL A 268 -6.52 7.20 1.53
CA VAL A 268 -6.47 6.95 2.97
C VAL A 268 -5.37 7.81 3.58
N SER A 269 -5.73 8.61 4.57
CA SER A 269 -4.83 9.47 5.34
C SER A 269 -5.02 9.19 6.83
N LYS A 270 -3.95 9.19 7.61
CA LYS A 270 -4.08 9.31 9.06
C LYS A 270 -4.51 10.73 9.43
N ALA A 271 -5.08 10.89 10.61
CA ALA A 271 -5.32 12.21 11.20
C ALA A 271 -4.02 12.97 11.56
N TYR A 272 -2.88 12.35 11.38
CA TYR A 272 -1.52 12.85 11.53
C TYR A 272 -0.64 12.17 10.47
N CYS A 273 0.68 12.40 10.47
CA CYS A 273 1.58 11.74 9.53
C CYS A 273 2.53 10.75 10.20
N THR A 274 2.91 9.70 9.49
CA THR A 274 4.01 8.82 9.89
C THR A 274 4.89 8.48 8.70
N ARG A 275 6.18 8.24 8.98
CA ARG A 275 7.14 7.77 7.98
C ARG A 275 8.03 6.67 8.56
N VAL A 276 8.34 5.66 7.74
CA VAL A 276 9.35 4.64 8.02
C VAL A 276 10.57 4.91 7.14
N GLY A 277 11.77 4.67 7.67
CA GLY A 277 13.03 4.87 6.95
C GLY A 277 13.48 6.31 6.89
N GLU A 278 14.49 6.53 6.08
CA GLU A 278 15.14 7.81 5.91
C GLU A 278 14.35 8.75 4.99
N GLY A 279 14.89 9.95 4.77
CA GLY A 279 14.33 10.95 3.89
C GLY A 279 13.51 12.03 4.58
N PRO A 280 13.06 13.03 3.81
CA PRO A 280 12.44 14.23 4.38
C PRO A 280 11.07 13.94 5.00
N PHE A 281 10.81 14.59 6.13
CA PHE A 281 9.52 14.55 6.82
C PHE A 281 9.27 15.93 7.43
N PRO A 282 8.75 16.90 6.66
CA PRO A 282 8.69 18.30 7.08
C PRO A 282 7.96 18.52 8.39
N THR A 283 6.86 17.79 8.62
CA THR A 283 6.01 17.94 9.82
C THR A 283 6.40 17.02 10.98
N GLU A 284 7.59 16.39 10.93
CA GLU A 284 8.04 15.49 12.00
C GLU A 284 8.05 16.20 13.36
N ALA A 285 7.45 15.55 14.36
CA ALA A 285 7.46 16.02 15.74
C ALA A 285 8.59 15.31 16.49
N LEU A 286 9.64 16.05 16.81
CA LEU A 286 10.83 15.55 17.54
C LEU A 286 10.74 15.78 19.05
N ASP A 287 9.55 16.06 19.54
CA ASP A 287 9.22 16.36 20.92
C ASP A 287 8.34 15.27 21.56
N ALA A 288 7.90 15.52 22.80
CA ALA A 288 6.99 14.63 23.53
C ALA A 288 5.68 14.30 22.76
N ASN A 289 5.25 15.19 21.84
CA ASN A 289 4.07 14.92 21.02
C ASN A 289 4.35 13.80 19.99
N GLY A 290 5.54 13.79 19.39
CA GLY A 290 5.95 12.70 18.49
C GLY A 290 5.98 11.34 19.20
N ASP A 291 6.47 11.29 20.44
CA ASP A 291 6.49 10.07 21.26
C ASP A 291 5.07 9.66 21.67
N MET A 292 4.22 10.62 22.02
CA MET A 292 2.81 10.37 22.32
C MET A 292 2.07 9.81 21.12
N LEU A 293 2.23 10.39 19.93
CA LEU A 293 1.64 9.88 18.68
C LEU A 293 2.11 8.45 18.39
N ARG A 294 3.41 8.16 18.57
CA ARG A 294 4.00 6.83 18.37
C ARG A 294 3.42 5.82 19.33
N THR A 295 3.38 6.14 20.61
CA THR A 295 2.93 5.21 21.67
C THR A 295 1.44 4.94 21.56
N ARG A 296 0.60 5.99 21.50
CA ARG A 296 -0.85 5.85 21.40
C ARG A 296 -1.29 5.25 20.06
N GLY A 297 -0.62 5.67 18.99
CA GLY A 297 -0.88 5.16 17.66
C GLY A 297 -0.35 3.75 17.44
N ASN A 298 0.39 3.18 18.38
CA ASN A 298 1.11 1.91 18.20
C ASN A 298 1.88 1.93 16.85
N GLU A 299 2.67 3.01 16.65
CA GLU A 299 3.34 3.28 15.39
C GLU A 299 4.66 2.53 15.29
N PHE A 300 4.53 1.22 15.12
CA PHE A 300 5.63 0.28 14.89
C PHE A 300 5.36 -0.55 13.63
N GLY A 301 6.42 -0.93 12.93
CA GLY A 301 6.30 -1.76 11.74
C GLY A 301 5.70 -3.12 12.05
N ALA A 302 4.61 -3.51 11.37
CA ALA A 302 3.89 -4.76 11.65
C ALA A 302 4.76 -6.03 11.45
N VAL A 303 5.78 -5.94 10.60
CA VAL A 303 6.69 -7.06 10.26
C VAL A 303 8.04 -6.91 10.94
N THR A 304 8.60 -5.70 10.97
CA THR A 304 9.97 -5.44 11.43
C THR A 304 10.04 -4.93 12.87
N GLY A 305 8.93 -4.49 13.44
CA GLY A 305 8.89 -3.85 14.76
C GLY A 305 9.58 -2.46 14.82
N ARG A 306 10.13 -1.95 13.70
CA ARG A 306 10.81 -0.66 13.68
C ARG A 306 9.86 0.47 14.07
N PRO A 307 10.28 1.41 14.96
CA PRO A 307 9.48 2.57 15.29
C PRO A 307 9.29 3.46 14.05
N ARG A 308 8.07 3.99 13.90
CA ARG A 308 7.77 5.00 12.88
C ARG A 308 8.08 6.39 13.41
N ARG A 309 8.61 7.25 12.57
CA ARG A 309 8.68 8.69 12.77
C ARG A 309 7.25 9.21 12.72
N CYS A 310 6.88 10.08 13.64
CA CYS A 310 5.53 10.64 13.75
C CYS A 310 5.56 12.16 13.64
N GLY A 311 4.52 12.74 13.08
CA GLY A 311 4.42 14.18 12.88
C GLY A 311 3.00 14.64 12.59
N TRP A 312 2.82 15.92 12.42
CA TRP A 312 1.52 16.54 12.21
C TRP A 312 1.00 16.32 10.79
N ILE A 313 -0.32 16.47 10.62
CA ILE A 313 -0.93 16.40 9.29
C ILE A 313 -0.33 17.49 8.39
N ASP A 314 -0.04 17.12 7.15
CA ASP A 314 0.59 17.95 6.13
C ASP A 314 -0.39 18.17 4.96
N LEU A 315 -1.03 19.33 4.93
CA LEU A 315 -2.04 19.67 3.94
C LEU A 315 -1.45 19.93 2.54
N PRO A 316 -0.31 20.63 2.37
CA PRO A 316 0.35 20.69 1.07
C PRO A 316 0.56 19.33 0.43
N LEU A 317 1.12 18.37 1.17
CA LEU A 317 1.30 17.00 0.67
C LEU A 317 -0.02 16.29 0.42
N LEU A 318 -1.03 16.48 1.28
CA LEU A 318 -2.34 15.87 1.08
C LEU A 318 -3.05 16.41 -0.18
N ARG A 319 -2.94 17.73 -0.45
CA ARG A 319 -3.44 18.35 -1.69
C ARG A 319 -2.69 17.81 -2.91
N TYR A 320 -1.37 17.72 -2.83
CA TYR A 320 -0.55 17.13 -3.90
C TYR A 320 -0.98 15.68 -4.19
N ALA A 321 -1.15 14.86 -3.14
CA ALA A 321 -1.66 13.50 -3.30
C ALA A 321 -3.06 13.48 -3.92
N GLY A 322 -3.93 14.41 -3.54
CA GLY A 322 -5.27 14.60 -4.11
C GLY A 322 -5.21 14.86 -5.61
N MET A 323 -4.35 15.77 -6.03
CA MET A 323 -4.15 16.16 -7.43
C MET A 323 -3.60 15.01 -8.28
N ILE A 324 -2.50 14.38 -7.84
CA ILE A 324 -1.83 13.30 -8.61
C ILE A 324 -2.73 12.08 -8.78
N ASN A 325 -3.52 11.76 -7.77
CA ASN A 325 -4.34 10.55 -7.77
C ASN A 325 -5.79 10.78 -8.22
N GLY A 326 -6.27 12.01 -8.29
CA GLY A 326 -7.69 12.30 -8.50
C GLY A 326 -8.56 11.82 -7.35
N ILE A 327 -8.12 12.03 -6.09
CA ILE A 327 -8.85 11.58 -4.91
C ILE A 327 -10.20 12.25 -4.83
N SER A 328 -11.27 11.46 -4.93
CA SER A 328 -12.65 11.95 -4.80
C SER A 328 -13.16 11.83 -3.35
N TRP A 329 -12.69 10.80 -2.65
CA TRP A 329 -13.08 10.48 -1.28
C TRP A 329 -11.86 10.27 -0.40
N LEU A 330 -11.88 10.88 0.78
CA LEU A 330 -10.84 10.71 1.80
C LEU A 330 -11.36 9.81 2.93
N VAL A 331 -10.53 8.89 3.37
CA VAL A 331 -10.74 8.11 4.58
C VAL A 331 -9.72 8.58 5.61
N VAL A 332 -10.19 9.11 6.74
CA VAL A 332 -9.33 9.56 7.84
C VAL A 332 -9.23 8.43 8.87
N THR A 333 -8.02 8.00 9.16
CA THR A 333 -7.75 6.94 10.14
C THR A 333 -7.05 7.47 11.39
N LYS A 334 -7.08 6.69 12.47
CA LYS A 334 -6.36 7.03 13.71
C LYS A 334 -6.81 8.34 14.37
N LEU A 335 -8.08 8.72 14.24
CA LEU A 335 -8.62 9.91 14.88
C LEU A 335 -8.48 9.84 16.41
N ASP A 336 -8.73 8.66 16.98
CA ASP A 336 -8.63 8.31 18.40
C ASP A 336 -7.25 8.59 19.03
N VAL A 337 -6.20 8.58 18.22
CA VAL A 337 -4.83 8.87 18.70
C VAL A 337 -4.69 10.32 19.19
N LEU A 338 -5.46 11.24 18.62
CA LEU A 338 -5.42 12.66 18.93
C LEU A 338 -6.27 13.05 20.17
N ASP A 339 -6.98 12.12 20.78
CA ASP A 339 -8.00 12.34 21.82
C ASP A 339 -7.51 13.13 23.05
N GLN A 340 -6.22 13.04 23.39
CA GLN A 340 -5.68 13.71 24.59
C GLN A 340 -5.20 15.14 24.34
N LEU A 341 -5.10 15.54 23.08
CA LEU A 341 -4.56 16.83 22.72
C LEU A 341 -5.53 17.98 23.07
N ALA A 342 -4.97 19.05 23.59
CA ALA A 342 -5.69 20.31 23.78
C ALA A 342 -5.72 21.14 22.50
N GLU A 343 -4.67 20.99 21.70
CA GLU A 343 -4.42 21.73 20.49
C GLU A 343 -3.73 20.82 19.47
N ILE A 344 -4.13 20.89 18.22
CA ILE A 344 -3.61 20.07 17.14
C ILE A 344 -3.02 21.00 16.08
N PRO A 345 -1.70 21.01 15.90
CA PRO A 345 -1.04 21.71 14.80
C PRO A 345 -1.37 21.04 13.46
N VAL A 346 -1.75 21.85 12.48
CA VAL A 346 -1.99 21.43 11.09
C VAL A 346 -1.07 22.23 10.19
N CYS A 347 -0.18 21.58 9.44
CA CYS A 347 0.64 22.27 8.46
C CYS A 347 -0.22 22.68 7.27
N VAL A 348 -0.41 23.98 7.07
CA VAL A 348 -1.29 24.54 6.03
C VAL A 348 -0.54 25.05 4.82
N ALA A 349 0.75 25.36 4.97
CA ALA A 349 1.65 25.85 3.93
C ALA A 349 3.09 25.61 4.33
N TYR A 350 3.99 25.81 3.42
CA TYR A 350 5.44 25.83 3.63
C TYR A 350 5.99 27.24 3.49
N LYS A 351 7.18 27.46 4.05
CA LYS A 351 8.04 28.58 3.78
C LYS A 351 9.38 28.03 3.33
N ILE A 352 9.80 28.39 2.13
CA ILE A 352 11.04 27.94 1.50
C ILE A 352 11.83 29.15 1.07
N ASP A 353 13.06 29.29 1.56
CA ASP A 353 13.91 30.48 1.33
C ASP A 353 13.16 31.78 1.62
N GLY A 354 12.37 31.81 2.71
CA GLY A 354 11.58 32.96 3.17
C GLY A 354 10.25 33.18 2.43
N LYS A 355 9.94 32.47 1.34
CA LYS A 355 8.71 32.62 0.58
C LYS A 355 7.68 31.57 0.97
N LYS A 356 6.45 32.03 1.26
CA LYS A 356 5.33 31.13 1.55
C LYS A 356 4.84 30.47 0.24
N THR A 357 4.64 29.15 0.30
CA THR A 357 4.14 28.35 -0.81
C THR A 357 3.28 27.19 -0.30
N GLU A 358 2.43 26.65 -1.17
CA GLU A 358 1.69 25.40 -0.94
C GLU A 358 2.17 24.29 -1.88
N GLU A 359 3.16 24.58 -2.71
CA GLU A 359 3.74 23.64 -3.66
C GLU A 359 4.73 22.69 -2.95
N VAL A 360 4.71 21.43 -3.35
CA VAL A 360 5.59 20.39 -2.87
C VAL A 360 6.87 20.40 -3.71
N PRO A 361 8.06 20.52 -3.11
CA PRO A 361 9.31 20.46 -3.86
C PRO A 361 9.52 19.09 -4.53
N ALA A 362 10.11 19.10 -5.72
CA ALA A 362 10.49 17.86 -6.39
C ALA A 362 11.82 17.28 -5.88
N GLN A 363 12.68 18.12 -5.31
CA GLN A 363 14.04 17.75 -4.90
C GLN A 363 14.16 17.56 -3.39
N ASP A 364 14.95 16.58 -2.94
CA ASP A 364 15.26 16.37 -1.51
C ASP A 364 15.83 17.64 -0.85
N SER A 365 16.71 18.36 -1.55
CA SER A 365 17.26 19.62 -1.06
C SER A 365 16.18 20.69 -0.81
N GLY A 366 15.12 20.71 -1.61
CA GLY A 366 13.97 21.58 -1.40
C GLY A 366 13.17 21.19 -0.17
N PHE A 367 12.93 19.91 0.03
CA PHE A 367 12.27 19.39 1.23
C PHE A 367 13.01 19.74 2.52
N ARG A 368 14.34 19.69 2.50
CA ARG A 368 15.19 20.03 3.68
C ARG A 368 15.14 21.51 4.09
N LYS A 369 14.70 22.37 3.18
CA LYS A 369 14.53 23.83 3.42
C LYS A 369 13.14 24.20 3.90
N ILE A 370 12.21 23.26 3.98
CA ILE A 370 10.84 23.53 4.39
C ILE A 370 10.79 23.95 5.85
N GLU A 371 10.26 25.15 6.08
CA GLU A 371 9.71 25.60 7.36
C GLU A 371 8.19 25.44 7.29
N CYS A 372 7.60 24.62 8.16
CA CYS A 372 6.16 24.41 8.18
C CYS A 372 5.41 25.61 8.76
N VAL A 373 4.36 26.05 8.08
CA VAL A 373 3.42 27.05 8.57
C VAL A 373 2.23 26.34 9.19
N TYR A 374 2.11 26.41 10.51
CA TYR A 374 1.07 25.71 11.24
C TYR A 374 -0.12 26.62 11.56
N GLN A 375 -1.32 26.05 11.37
CA GLN A 375 -2.55 26.52 11.98
C GLN A 375 -2.89 25.60 13.15
N LYS A 376 -3.14 26.17 14.32
CA LYS A 376 -3.55 25.42 15.50
C LYS A 376 -5.05 25.26 15.52
N MET A 377 -5.50 24.02 15.70
CA MET A 377 -6.91 23.69 15.87
C MET A 377 -7.18 23.22 17.30
N ALA A 378 -8.37 23.48 17.81
CA ALA A 378 -8.78 22.97 19.11
C ALA A 378 -8.82 21.44 19.12
N GLY A 379 -8.13 20.84 20.06
CA GLY A 379 -8.30 19.42 20.39
C GLY A 379 -9.59 19.17 21.18
N TRP A 380 -9.87 17.93 21.50
CA TRP A 380 -11.17 17.59 22.11
C TRP A 380 -11.08 16.93 23.49
N ARG A 381 -9.94 16.44 23.90
CA ARG A 381 -9.70 15.84 25.23
C ARG A 381 -10.78 14.85 25.69
N THR A 382 -11.38 14.16 24.75
CA THR A 382 -12.48 13.21 24.97
C THR A 382 -12.26 12.01 24.07
N SER A 383 -12.51 10.79 24.57
CA SER A 383 -12.33 9.60 23.76
C SER A 383 -13.26 9.58 22.55
N THR A 384 -12.69 9.33 21.39
CA THR A 384 -13.41 9.04 20.15
C THR A 384 -13.34 7.55 19.81
N GLU A 385 -12.63 6.74 20.61
CA GLU A 385 -12.47 5.31 20.37
C GLU A 385 -13.81 4.60 20.32
N GLY A 386 -14.04 3.82 19.26
CA GLY A 386 -15.25 3.07 19.06
C GLY A 386 -16.50 3.86 18.65
N VAL A 387 -16.38 5.16 18.44
CA VAL A 387 -17.50 5.97 17.93
C VAL A 387 -17.82 5.56 16.48
N THR A 388 -19.08 5.27 16.21
CA THR A 388 -19.57 4.78 14.89
C THR A 388 -20.50 5.75 14.16
N ARG A 389 -20.78 6.93 14.74
CA ARG A 389 -21.62 7.97 14.14
C ARG A 389 -20.98 9.34 14.26
N MET A 390 -21.05 10.14 13.19
CA MET A 390 -20.43 11.46 13.12
C MET A 390 -20.96 12.41 14.21
N GLU A 391 -22.26 12.35 14.53
CA GLU A 391 -22.91 13.21 15.50
C GLU A 391 -22.41 12.97 16.94
N LYS A 392 -21.89 11.76 17.20
CA LYS A 392 -21.33 11.36 18.49
C LYS A 392 -19.88 11.82 18.71
N LEU A 393 -19.20 12.26 17.65
CA LEU A 393 -17.88 12.87 17.80
C LEU A 393 -17.95 14.21 18.51
N PRO A 394 -16.95 14.56 19.34
CA PRO A 394 -16.82 15.90 19.92
C PRO A 394 -16.87 17.01 18.86
N LYS A 395 -17.41 18.18 19.22
CA LYS A 395 -17.52 19.31 18.28
C LYS A 395 -16.18 19.68 17.65
N ALA A 396 -15.09 19.68 18.43
CA ALA A 396 -13.76 20.00 17.93
C ALA A 396 -13.24 18.92 16.95
N ALA A 397 -13.50 17.63 17.19
CA ALA A 397 -13.14 16.57 16.26
C ALA A 397 -13.90 16.69 14.94
N ARG A 398 -15.18 17.02 14.97
CA ARG A 398 -15.97 17.31 13.76
C ARG A 398 -15.44 18.53 13.01
N ALA A 399 -15.07 19.59 13.73
CA ALA A 399 -14.48 20.79 13.13
C ALA A 399 -13.11 20.48 12.48
N TYR A 400 -12.30 19.63 13.11
CA TYR A 400 -11.04 19.14 12.53
C TYR A 400 -11.27 18.39 11.22
N LEU A 401 -12.19 17.43 11.20
CA LEU A 401 -12.54 16.67 9.99
C LEU A 401 -13.08 17.61 8.89
N ALA A 402 -13.99 18.51 9.20
CA ALA A 402 -14.51 19.48 8.24
C ALA A 402 -13.41 20.40 7.67
N PHE A 403 -12.42 20.76 8.50
CA PHE A 403 -11.26 21.51 8.06
C PHE A 403 -10.40 20.70 7.09
N LEU A 404 -10.09 19.44 7.39
CA LEU A 404 -9.36 18.55 6.49
C LEU A 404 -10.08 18.37 5.15
N GLU A 405 -11.39 18.14 5.18
CA GLU A 405 -12.22 18.01 3.97
C GLU A 405 -12.11 19.26 3.09
N LYS A 406 -12.35 20.42 3.68
CA LYS A 406 -12.28 21.69 2.97
C LYS A 406 -10.89 21.96 2.38
N GLN A 407 -9.83 21.66 3.13
CA GLN A 407 -8.47 21.99 2.73
C GLN A 407 -7.85 20.97 1.78
N SER A 408 -8.26 19.70 1.82
CA SER A 408 -7.80 18.68 0.89
C SER A 408 -8.51 18.71 -0.46
N GLY A 409 -9.71 19.29 -0.52
CA GLY A 409 -10.57 19.27 -1.70
C GLY A 409 -11.26 17.92 -1.95
N ALA A 410 -11.06 16.92 -1.08
CA ALA A 410 -11.67 15.59 -1.18
C ALA A 410 -12.70 15.40 -0.07
N ARG A 411 -13.88 14.86 -0.40
CA ARG A 411 -14.94 14.59 0.58
C ARG A 411 -14.53 13.47 1.55
N ILE A 412 -14.79 13.64 2.83
CA ILE A 412 -14.57 12.56 3.80
C ILE A 412 -15.68 11.53 3.65
N GLY A 413 -15.31 10.30 3.29
CA GLY A 413 -16.23 9.17 3.16
C GLY A 413 -16.29 8.27 4.39
N MET A 414 -15.16 8.12 5.10
CA MET A 414 -15.07 7.28 6.29
C MET A 414 -14.13 7.88 7.32
N VAL A 415 -14.37 7.59 8.60
CA VAL A 415 -13.46 7.91 9.70
C VAL A 415 -13.25 6.68 10.56
N SER A 416 -11.98 6.26 10.74
CA SER A 416 -11.63 5.17 11.65
C SER A 416 -11.31 5.72 13.04
N THR A 417 -11.99 5.18 14.04
CA THR A 417 -11.92 5.56 15.45
C THR A 417 -11.35 4.46 16.34
N GLY A 418 -10.59 3.55 15.74
CA GLY A 418 -9.93 2.46 16.45
C GLY A 418 -9.46 1.34 15.50
N PRO A 419 -8.79 0.30 16.02
CA PRO A 419 -8.19 -0.75 15.21
C PRO A 419 -9.20 -1.77 14.66
N GLY A 420 -10.34 -1.97 15.33
CA GLY A 420 -11.36 -2.94 14.95
C GLY A 420 -12.11 -2.53 13.68
N ARG A 421 -12.60 -3.51 12.95
CA ARG A 421 -13.37 -3.33 11.71
C ARG A 421 -14.63 -2.48 11.95
N GLU A 422 -15.32 -2.75 13.06
CA GLU A 422 -16.55 -2.08 13.48
C GLU A 422 -16.33 -0.63 13.98
N GLN A 423 -15.10 -0.30 14.38
CA GLN A 423 -14.73 1.03 14.86
C GLN A 423 -14.51 2.00 13.68
N THR A 424 -15.57 2.18 12.89
CA THR A 424 -15.51 2.98 11.66
C THR A 424 -16.83 3.70 11.45
N ILE A 425 -16.75 5.01 11.26
CA ILE A 425 -17.87 5.86 10.82
C ILE A 425 -17.89 5.80 9.28
N VAL A 426 -19.04 5.49 8.69
CA VAL A 426 -19.29 5.57 7.25
C VAL A 426 -20.28 6.69 6.98
N ILE A 427 -19.90 7.68 6.19
CA ILE A 427 -20.75 8.80 5.83
C ILE A 427 -21.83 8.34 4.83
N GLU A 428 -23.07 8.80 4.98
CA GLU A 428 -24.23 8.31 4.18
C GLU A 428 -24.04 8.56 2.67
N GLU A 429 -23.52 9.71 2.28
CA GLU A 429 -23.23 10.02 0.87
C GLU A 429 -22.21 9.05 0.28
N PHE A 430 -21.18 8.69 1.04
CA PHE A 430 -20.20 7.68 0.64
C PHE A 430 -20.80 6.29 0.61
N SER A 431 -21.66 5.94 1.57
CA SER A 431 -22.40 4.68 1.58
C SER A 431 -23.27 4.55 0.33
N THR A 432 -23.93 5.63 -0.09
CA THR A 432 -24.70 5.69 -1.35
C THR A 432 -23.79 5.47 -2.55
N LYS A 433 -22.64 6.14 -2.60
CA LYS A 433 -21.65 5.93 -3.65
C LYS A 433 -21.15 4.48 -3.72
N LEU A 434 -20.90 3.87 -2.57
CA LEU A 434 -20.50 2.46 -2.50
C LEU A 434 -21.60 1.53 -3.05
N ARG A 435 -22.88 1.79 -2.72
CA ARG A 435 -24.02 1.01 -3.29
C ARG A 435 -24.06 1.11 -4.80
N GLU A 436 -23.81 2.29 -5.38
CA GLU A 436 -23.72 2.47 -6.83
C GLU A 436 -22.57 1.66 -7.45
N LEU A 437 -21.39 1.66 -6.82
CA LEU A 437 -20.22 0.93 -7.28
C LEU A 437 -20.39 -0.60 -7.19
N THR A 438 -21.25 -1.08 -6.29
CA THR A 438 -21.34 -2.51 -5.96
C THR A 438 -22.71 -3.14 -6.27
N ALA A 439 -23.60 -2.42 -6.93
CA ALA A 439 -25.00 -2.83 -7.22
C ALA A 439 -25.15 -4.20 -7.91
N ALA A 440 -24.12 -4.67 -8.62
CA ALA A 440 -24.13 -5.97 -9.29
C ALA A 440 -23.96 -7.16 -8.33
N LYS A 441 -23.12 -7.01 -7.28
CA LYS A 441 -22.88 -8.08 -6.29
C LYS A 441 -24.17 -8.37 -5.48
N THR A 442 -24.89 -7.33 -5.10
CA THR A 442 -26.14 -7.44 -4.33
C THR A 442 -27.21 -8.22 -5.10
N LYS A 443 -27.27 -8.06 -6.43
CA LYS A 443 -28.22 -8.82 -7.28
C LYS A 443 -27.82 -10.29 -7.46
N ALA A 444 -26.54 -10.60 -7.45
CA ALA A 444 -26.05 -11.98 -7.58
C ALA A 444 -26.22 -12.78 -6.27
N GLN A 445 -26.11 -12.11 -5.11
CA GLN A 445 -26.37 -12.72 -3.80
C GLN A 445 -27.85 -12.95 -3.52
N ALA A 446 -28.72 -12.09 -4.05
CA ALA A 446 -30.20 -12.25 -3.91
C ALA A 446 -30.75 -13.36 -4.81
N LYS A 447 -29.98 -13.93 -5.73
CA LYS A 447 -30.37 -15.04 -6.62
C LYS A 447 -29.78 -16.41 -6.20
N ARG A 448 -29.04 -16.47 -5.11
CA ARG A 448 -28.54 -17.68 -4.45
C ARG A 448 -29.23 -17.88 -3.11
#